data_af06268681f2370942f51314ea3d4567
#
_entry.id   af06268681f2370942f51314ea3d4567
#
_cell.length_a   1.000
_cell.length_b   1.000
_cell.length_c   1.000
_cell.angle_alpha   90.00
_cell.angle_beta   90.00
_cell.angle_gamma   90.00
#
_symmetry.space_group_name_H-M   'P 1'
#
loop_
_entity.id
_entity.type
_entity.pdbx_description
1 polymer ?
#
loop_
_entity_poly.entity_id
_entity_poly.type
_entity_poly.pdbx_seq_one_letter_code
_entity_poly.pdbx_strand_id
1 'polypeptide(L)'
;PMHENVQQAKNLLASIHKKSVYSRYTIGCLLPLSGPYKIYGNRALTAVELALNQFSANNSGPSIKVIIKDTASDPAKAAMAVKELYDENVAAIIGPFITAESAATAAQNKGIPIITLTQKENITRIGDYVFRNFFTPGKQVETLVSFVVDALGVKKFAILYPDEKYGTTFMNLFWDQVIAHGGSVVGVESYNPTHTDFADPIKKLVGLYYKVPEDLKIPDLANRQHHRSPDGVPW
;
A
#
# COMPACT_ATOMS: atom_id res chain seq x y z
N PRO A 1 -46.10 12.01 -33.49
CA PRO A 1 -44.96 12.51 -32.64
C PRO A 1 -44.93 11.81 -31.28
N MET A 2 -46.08 11.56 -30.65
CA MET A 2 -46.12 10.96 -29.30
C MET A 2 -45.69 9.49 -29.28
N HIS A 3 -45.94 8.71 -30.33
CA HIS A 3 -45.52 7.32 -30.45
C HIS A 3 -44.03 7.15 -30.68
N GLU A 4 -43.39 8.05 -31.38
CA GLU A 4 -41.95 7.98 -31.70
C GLU A 4 -41.10 8.25 -30.44
N ASN A 5 -41.44 9.25 -29.64
CA ASN A 5 -40.79 9.56 -28.38
C ASN A 5 -40.96 8.43 -27.34
N VAL A 6 -42.12 7.78 -27.31
CA VAL A 6 -42.35 6.61 -26.43
C VAL A 6 -41.46 5.42 -26.82
N GLN A 7 -41.33 5.19 -28.15
CA GLN A 7 -40.43 4.12 -28.62
C GLN A 7 -38.96 4.42 -28.36
N GLN A 8 -38.54 5.68 -28.55
CA GLN A 8 -37.18 6.09 -28.19
C GLN A 8 -36.91 5.95 -26.69
N ALA A 9 -37.87 6.34 -25.85
CA ALA A 9 -37.76 6.17 -24.39
C ALA A 9 -37.67 4.69 -23.98
N LYS A 10 -38.47 3.80 -24.61
CA LYS A 10 -38.40 2.34 -24.41
C LYS A 10 -37.06 1.76 -24.85
N ASN A 11 -36.55 2.19 -26.01
CA ASN A 11 -35.25 1.75 -26.51
C ASN A 11 -34.10 2.23 -25.61
N LEU A 12 -34.19 3.46 -25.10
CA LEU A 12 -33.24 4.00 -24.17
C LEU A 12 -33.28 3.26 -22.80
N LEU A 13 -34.48 3.01 -22.27
CA LEU A 13 -34.68 2.19 -21.08
C LEU A 13 -34.13 0.76 -21.26
N ALA A 14 -34.41 0.12 -22.40
CA ALA A 14 -33.88 -1.20 -22.72
C ALA A 14 -32.33 -1.18 -22.82
N SER A 15 -31.73 -0.11 -23.38
CA SER A 15 -30.29 0.04 -23.47
C SER A 15 -29.65 0.28 -22.10
N ILE A 16 -30.31 1.05 -21.24
CA ILE A 16 -29.88 1.30 -19.85
C ILE A 16 -29.99 0.01 -19.03
N HIS A 17 -31.11 -0.72 -19.14
CA HIS A 17 -31.27 -2.04 -18.49
C HIS A 17 -30.22 -3.06 -18.97
N LYS A 18 -29.91 -3.08 -20.26
CA LYS A 18 -28.87 -3.95 -20.82
C LYS A 18 -27.46 -3.57 -20.37
N LYS A 19 -27.21 -2.28 -20.09
CA LYS A 19 -25.94 -1.79 -19.57
C LYS A 19 -25.78 -1.93 -18.03
N SER A 20 -26.87 -2.12 -17.29
CA SER A 20 -26.88 -2.18 -15.83
C SER A 20 -27.25 -3.56 -15.28
N VAL A 21 -27.04 -4.63 -16.07
CA VAL A 21 -27.23 -6.01 -15.58
C VAL A 21 -26.03 -6.40 -14.72
N TYR A 22 -25.96 -5.83 -13.53
CA TYR A 22 -25.09 -6.34 -12.47
C TYR A 22 -25.93 -6.67 -11.23
N SER A 23 -25.52 -7.69 -10.53
CA SER A 23 -26.13 -8.07 -9.26
C SER A 23 -25.60 -7.17 -8.16
N ARG A 24 -26.40 -6.20 -7.72
CA ARG A 24 -26.03 -5.15 -6.75
C ARG A 24 -25.34 -5.66 -5.49
N TYR A 25 -25.65 -6.87 -5.06
CA TYR A 25 -25.12 -7.48 -3.83
C TYR A 25 -24.14 -8.63 -4.12
N THR A 26 -23.62 -8.72 -5.34
CA THR A 26 -22.61 -9.72 -5.69
C THR A 26 -21.29 -9.04 -5.99
N ILE A 27 -20.26 -9.42 -5.25
CA ILE A 27 -18.89 -8.87 -5.37
C ILE A 27 -17.97 -10.00 -5.82
N GLY A 28 -17.12 -9.71 -6.80
CA GLY A 28 -16.01 -10.58 -7.19
C GLY A 28 -14.80 -10.37 -6.27
N CYS A 29 -14.08 -11.43 -5.96
CA CYS A 29 -12.85 -11.36 -5.21
C CYS A 29 -11.74 -12.14 -5.91
N LEU A 30 -10.64 -11.47 -6.26
CA LEU A 30 -9.48 -12.04 -6.94
C LEU A 30 -8.35 -12.24 -5.96
N LEU A 31 -8.05 -13.48 -5.62
CA LEU A 31 -7.01 -13.84 -4.65
C LEU A 31 -6.05 -14.88 -5.22
N PRO A 32 -4.75 -14.82 -4.89
CA PRO A 32 -3.79 -15.89 -5.20
C PRO A 32 -3.95 -17.04 -4.19
N LEU A 33 -4.94 -17.91 -4.35
CA LEU A 33 -5.19 -19.04 -3.46
C LEU A 33 -4.26 -20.23 -3.75
N SER A 34 -3.61 -20.21 -4.91
CA SER A 34 -2.54 -21.13 -5.30
C SER A 34 -1.31 -20.37 -5.81
N GLY A 35 -0.22 -21.11 -6.11
CA GLY A 35 1.04 -20.51 -6.54
C GLY A 35 1.89 -19.93 -5.41
N PRO A 36 2.96 -19.18 -5.73
CA PRO A 36 3.97 -18.75 -4.75
C PRO A 36 3.43 -17.79 -3.68
N TYR A 37 2.35 -17.08 -3.95
CA TYR A 37 1.78 -16.08 -3.03
C TYR A 37 0.52 -16.55 -2.29
N LYS A 38 0.24 -17.86 -2.29
CA LYS A 38 -0.98 -18.43 -1.67
C LYS A 38 -1.17 -18.06 -0.19
N ILE A 39 -0.08 -17.85 0.54
CA ILE A 39 -0.15 -17.48 1.96
C ILE A 39 -0.84 -16.13 2.17
N TYR A 40 -0.60 -15.17 1.27
CA TYR A 40 -1.25 -13.86 1.30
C TYR A 40 -2.71 -13.95 0.86
N GLY A 41 -2.99 -14.77 -0.16
CA GLY A 41 -4.35 -15.03 -0.63
C GLY A 41 -5.23 -15.64 0.46
N ASN A 42 -4.74 -16.64 1.18
CA ASN A 42 -5.47 -17.27 2.28
C ASN A 42 -5.74 -16.30 3.43
N ARG A 43 -4.75 -15.45 3.80
CA ARG A 43 -4.95 -14.41 4.83
C ARG A 43 -6.01 -13.39 4.41
N ALA A 44 -6.00 -12.98 3.14
CA ALA A 44 -7.02 -12.08 2.62
C ALA A 44 -8.42 -12.73 2.57
N LEU A 45 -8.49 -14.02 2.22
CA LEU A 45 -9.75 -14.78 2.27
C LEU A 45 -10.34 -14.78 3.68
N THR A 46 -9.54 -15.10 4.70
CA THR A 46 -9.98 -15.05 6.11
C THR A 46 -10.49 -13.64 6.50
N ALA A 47 -9.81 -12.58 6.02
CA ALA A 47 -10.26 -11.22 6.28
C ALA A 47 -11.60 -10.89 5.59
N VAL A 48 -11.82 -11.37 4.36
CA VAL A 48 -13.10 -11.24 3.65
C VAL A 48 -14.21 -11.98 4.38
N GLU A 49 -13.97 -13.21 4.83
CA GLU A 49 -14.93 -14.00 5.60
C GLU A 49 -15.31 -13.32 6.92
N LEU A 50 -14.32 -12.78 7.64
CA LEU A 50 -14.56 -12.03 8.87
C LEU A 50 -15.41 -10.78 8.62
N ALA A 51 -15.08 -10.02 7.59
CA ALA A 51 -15.84 -8.82 7.22
C ALA A 51 -17.29 -9.13 6.84
N LEU A 52 -17.53 -10.20 6.09
CA LEU A 52 -18.85 -10.66 5.71
C LEU A 52 -19.68 -11.09 6.93
N ASN A 53 -19.08 -11.83 7.84
CA ASN A 53 -19.72 -12.26 9.08
C ASN A 53 -20.13 -11.06 9.93
N GLN A 54 -19.23 -10.09 10.09
CA GLN A 54 -19.50 -8.88 10.87
C GLN A 54 -20.56 -8.00 10.20
N PHE A 55 -20.51 -7.88 8.87
CA PHE A 55 -21.53 -7.13 8.11
C PHE A 55 -22.90 -7.77 8.26
N SER A 56 -22.99 -9.10 8.12
CA SER A 56 -24.25 -9.85 8.23
C SER A 56 -24.84 -9.77 9.64
N ALA A 57 -24.00 -9.79 10.67
CA ALA A 57 -24.45 -9.68 12.07
C ALA A 57 -25.04 -8.30 12.40
N ASN A 58 -24.55 -7.24 11.76
CA ASN A 58 -24.91 -5.85 12.03
C ASN A 58 -25.98 -5.29 11.11
N ASN A 59 -26.35 -6.00 10.04
CA ASN A 59 -27.29 -5.51 9.03
C ASN A 59 -28.47 -6.45 8.83
N SER A 60 -29.67 -5.89 8.91
CA SER A 60 -30.94 -6.57 8.56
C SER A 60 -31.22 -6.50 7.04
N GLY A 61 -30.29 -6.00 6.23
CA GLY A 61 -30.40 -5.84 4.80
C GLY A 61 -30.08 -7.12 4.01
N PRO A 62 -30.12 -7.06 2.68
CA PRO A 62 -29.80 -8.21 1.84
C PRO A 62 -28.33 -8.64 2.05
N SER A 63 -28.10 -9.95 2.08
CA SER A 63 -26.77 -10.53 2.23
C SER A 63 -25.88 -10.23 1.01
N ILE A 64 -24.60 -9.92 1.25
CA ILE A 64 -23.62 -9.78 0.19
C ILE A 64 -23.14 -11.19 -0.21
N LYS A 65 -23.24 -11.49 -1.50
CA LYS A 65 -22.64 -12.69 -2.11
C LYS A 65 -21.23 -12.33 -2.59
N VAL A 66 -20.23 -13.12 -2.21
CA VAL A 66 -18.86 -12.99 -2.73
C VAL A 66 -18.52 -14.19 -3.59
N ILE A 67 -18.07 -13.92 -4.82
CA ILE A 67 -17.58 -14.93 -5.77
C ILE A 67 -16.06 -14.83 -5.79
N ILE A 68 -15.39 -15.88 -5.31
CA ILE A 68 -13.95 -15.93 -5.18
C ILE A 68 -13.36 -16.66 -6.38
N LYS A 69 -12.33 -16.05 -7.00
CA LYS A 69 -11.57 -16.65 -8.11
C LYS A 69 -10.09 -16.68 -7.74
N ASP A 70 -9.47 -17.83 -7.98
CA ASP A 70 -8.03 -18.01 -7.78
C ASP A 70 -7.25 -17.45 -8.97
N THR A 71 -6.40 -16.47 -8.72
CA THR A 71 -5.48 -15.94 -9.73
C THR A 71 -4.24 -16.80 -9.92
N ALA A 72 -4.00 -17.77 -9.05
CA ALA A 72 -2.80 -18.62 -9.02
C ALA A 72 -1.47 -17.83 -9.10
N SER A 73 -1.48 -16.55 -8.72
CA SER A 73 -0.35 -15.62 -8.89
C SER A 73 0.07 -15.40 -10.35
N ASP A 74 -0.82 -15.70 -11.30
CA ASP A 74 -0.59 -15.64 -12.75
C ASP A 74 -1.38 -14.51 -13.39
N PRO A 75 -0.73 -13.60 -14.17
CA PRO A 75 -1.40 -12.47 -14.81
C PRO A 75 -2.49 -12.86 -15.81
N ALA A 76 -2.28 -13.93 -16.59
CA ALA A 76 -3.26 -14.38 -17.58
C ALA A 76 -4.49 -14.96 -16.89
N LYS A 77 -4.32 -15.75 -15.84
CA LYS A 77 -5.43 -16.28 -15.02
C LYS A 77 -6.19 -15.16 -14.33
N ALA A 78 -5.51 -14.12 -13.85
CA ALA A 78 -6.17 -12.96 -13.26
C ALA A 78 -7.08 -12.24 -14.27
N ALA A 79 -6.62 -12.03 -15.51
CA ALA A 79 -7.42 -11.43 -16.58
C ALA A 79 -8.60 -12.31 -16.98
N MET A 80 -8.41 -13.65 -17.05
CA MET A 80 -9.50 -14.60 -17.31
C MET A 80 -10.54 -14.59 -16.19
N ALA A 81 -10.11 -14.58 -14.95
CA ALA A 81 -11.00 -14.53 -13.79
C ALA A 81 -11.86 -13.26 -13.76
N VAL A 82 -11.34 -12.12 -14.23
CA VAL A 82 -12.13 -10.89 -14.43
C VAL A 82 -13.26 -11.13 -15.46
N LYS A 83 -12.96 -11.82 -16.56
CA LYS A 83 -13.98 -12.16 -17.57
C LYS A 83 -15.07 -13.06 -17.00
N GLU A 84 -14.68 -14.08 -16.23
CA GLU A 84 -15.64 -14.96 -15.56
C GLU A 84 -16.53 -14.19 -14.58
N LEU A 85 -15.95 -13.28 -13.79
CA LEU A 85 -16.71 -12.43 -12.89
C LEU A 85 -17.65 -11.47 -13.61
N TYR A 86 -17.26 -11.01 -14.80
CA TYR A 86 -18.14 -10.23 -15.68
C TYR A 86 -19.37 -11.03 -16.09
N ASP A 87 -19.16 -12.28 -16.52
CA ASP A 87 -20.24 -13.18 -16.94
C ASP A 87 -21.16 -13.55 -15.75
N GLU A 88 -20.64 -13.51 -14.51
CA GLU A 88 -21.42 -13.67 -13.25
C GLU A 88 -22.13 -12.36 -12.81
N ASN A 89 -22.02 -11.30 -13.58
CA ASN A 89 -22.67 -10.00 -13.34
C ASN A 89 -22.32 -9.38 -11.97
N VAL A 90 -21.08 -9.45 -11.53
CA VAL A 90 -20.64 -8.82 -10.26
C VAL A 90 -20.75 -7.30 -10.33
N ALA A 91 -21.09 -6.66 -9.22
CA ALA A 91 -21.17 -5.20 -9.12
C ALA A 91 -19.79 -4.53 -9.08
N ALA A 92 -18.81 -5.18 -8.47
CA ALA A 92 -17.45 -4.72 -8.35
C ALA A 92 -16.51 -5.89 -8.08
N ILE A 93 -15.20 -5.66 -8.23
CA ILE A 93 -14.15 -6.63 -7.96
C ILE A 93 -13.21 -6.08 -6.88
N ILE A 94 -12.81 -6.91 -5.92
CA ILE A 94 -11.78 -6.64 -4.91
C ILE A 94 -10.57 -7.52 -5.18
N GLY A 95 -9.37 -6.96 -5.08
CA GLY A 95 -8.11 -7.62 -5.43
C GLY A 95 -7.74 -7.40 -6.90
N PRO A 96 -6.68 -8.03 -7.38
CA PRO A 96 -5.69 -8.81 -6.66
C PRO A 96 -4.55 -7.96 -6.07
N PHE A 97 -3.51 -8.62 -5.54
CA PHE A 97 -2.28 -7.96 -5.06
C PHE A 97 -1.23 -7.84 -6.17
N ILE A 98 -0.68 -8.99 -6.58
CA ILE A 98 0.51 -9.08 -7.44
C ILE A 98 0.15 -8.92 -8.91
N THR A 99 -0.96 -9.51 -9.34
CA THR A 99 -1.43 -9.51 -10.74
C THR A 99 -2.40 -8.35 -11.01
N ALA A 100 -2.30 -7.28 -10.22
CA ALA A 100 -3.23 -6.16 -10.23
C ALA A 100 -3.36 -5.47 -11.60
N GLU A 101 -2.25 -5.33 -12.33
CA GLU A 101 -2.23 -4.62 -13.61
C GLU A 101 -3.05 -5.34 -14.69
N SER A 102 -2.86 -6.66 -14.81
CA SER A 102 -3.62 -7.47 -15.78
C SER A 102 -5.11 -7.51 -15.44
N ALA A 103 -5.45 -7.66 -14.16
CA ALA A 103 -6.83 -7.65 -13.71
C ALA A 103 -7.47 -6.27 -13.90
N ALA A 104 -6.75 -5.19 -13.54
CA ALA A 104 -7.24 -3.83 -13.70
C ALA A 104 -7.50 -3.46 -15.16
N THR A 105 -6.58 -3.83 -16.07
CA THR A 105 -6.77 -3.64 -17.52
C THR A 105 -7.99 -4.40 -18.03
N ALA A 106 -8.16 -5.66 -17.61
CA ALA A 106 -9.31 -6.46 -18.01
C ALA A 106 -10.63 -5.88 -17.46
N ALA A 107 -10.65 -5.43 -16.20
CA ALA A 107 -11.81 -4.82 -15.57
C ALA A 107 -12.18 -3.47 -16.21
N GLN A 108 -11.18 -2.62 -16.50
CA GLN A 108 -11.37 -1.37 -17.23
C GLN A 108 -12.02 -1.59 -18.60
N ASN A 109 -11.52 -2.57 -19.37
CA ASN A 109 -12.07 -2.90 -20.69
C ASN A 109 -13.51 -3.45 -20.63
N LYS A 110 -13.92 -4.00 -19.49
CA LYS A 110 -15.27 -4.49 -19.25
C LYS A 110 -16.19 -3.47 -18.57
N GLY A 111 -15.66 -2.33 -18.12
CA GLY A 111 -16.41 -1.32 -17.38
C GLY A 111 -16.85 -1.78 -15.99
N ILE A 112 -16.06 -2.67 -15.34
CA ILE A 112 -16.34 -3.16 -13.99
C ILE A 112 -15.43 -2.41 -13.00
N PRO A 113 -15.97 -1.79 -11.95
CA PRO A 113 -15.16 -1.22 -10.88
C PRO A 113 -14.29 -2.29 -10.22
N ILE A 114 -12.98 -2.03 -10.13
CA ILE A 114 -12.03 -2.90 -9.46
C ILE A 114 -11.24 -2.12 -8.40
N ILE A 115 -11.23 -2.62 -7.17
CA ILE A 115 -10.42 -2.10 -6.08
C ILE A 115 -9.20 -2.99 -5.91
N THR A 116 -8.07 -2.55 -6.42
CA THR A 116 -6.81 -3.30 -6.33
C THR A 116 -6.15 -3.14 -4.96
N LEU A 117 -5.50 -4.20 -4.48
CA LEU A 117 -4.78 -4.25 -3.20
C LEU A 117 -3.26 -4.21 -3.43
N THR A 118 -2.79 -3.35 -4.33
CA THR A 118 -1.40 -3.28 -4.77
C THR A 118 -0.71 -1.99 -4.34
N GLN A 119 0.61 -2.05 -4.15
CA GLN A 119 1.47 -0.89 -3.90
C GLN A 119 1.87 -0.12 -5.15
N LYS A 120 1.50 -0.57 -6.36
CA LYS A 120 1.86 0.08 -7.61
C LYS A 120 1.31 1.51 -7.67
N GLU A 121 2.20 2.50 -7.79
CA GLU A 121 1.86 3.93 -7.76
C GLU A 121 0.85 4.32 -8.85
N ASN A 122 1.04 3.83 -10.06
CA ASN A 122 0.30 4.30 -11.24
C ASN A 122 -0.88 3.41 -11.63
N ILE A 123 -1.31 2.47 -10.78
CA ILE A 123 -2.36 1.51 -11.13
C ILE A 123 -3.68 2.19 -11.50
N THR A 124 -4.04 3.28 -10.83
CA THR A 124 -5.27 4.04 -11.08
C THR A 124 -5.26 4.82 -12.39
N ARG A 125 -4.09 4.98 -13.04
CA ARG A 125 -3.98 5.60 -14.36
C ARG A 125 -4.43 4.69 -15.51
N ILE A 126 -4.70 3.41 -15.23
CA ILE A 126 -5.23 2.47 -16.23
C ILE A 126 -6.61 2.90 -16.70
N GLY A 127 -7.44 3.49 -15.82
CA GLY A 127 -8.72 4.07 -16.21
C GLY A 127 -9.67 4.31 -15.04
N ASP A 128 -10.87 4.84 -15.38
CA ASP A 128 -11.85 5.36 -14.42
C ASP A 128 -12.52 4.29 -13.55
N TYR A 129 -12.43 3.02 -13.96
CA TYR A 129 -12.97 1.89 -13.20
C TYR A 129 -11.92 1.26 -12.26
N VAL A 130 -10.69 1.79 -12.21
CA VAL A 130 -9.59 1.21 -11.44
C VAL A 130 -9.29 2.04 -10.20
N PHE A 131 -9.51 1.44 -9.06
CA PHE A 131 -9.27 2.02 -7.74
C PHE A 131 -8.16 1.26 -7.01
N ARG A 132 -7.56 1.91 -6.02
CA ARG A 132 -6.56 1.30 -5.14
C ARG A 132 -6.94 1.53 -3.68
N ASN A 133 -6.94 0.45 -2.91
CA ASN A 133 -7.05 0.50 -1.46
C ASN A 133 -5.78 -0.08 -0.82
N PHE A 134 -4.67 0.66 -0.97
CA PHE A 134 -3.39 0.32 -0.36
C PHE A 134 -2.49 1.55 -0.25
N PHE A 135 -1.68 1.59 0.81
CA PHE A 135 -0.67 2.64 0.96
C PHE A 135 0.55 2.33 0.10
N THR A 136 0.91 3.28 -0.75
CA THR A 136 2.16 3.21 -1.50
C THR A 136 3.35 3.57 -0.62
N PRO A 137 4.57 3.08 -0.92
CA PRO A 137 5.78 3.50 -0.23
C PRO A 137 5.94 5.02 -0.18
N GLY A 138 5.71 5.70 -1.30
CA GLY A 138 5.78 7.16 -1.37
C GLY A 138 4.81 7.85 -0.41
N LYS A 139 3.55 7.40 -0.34
CA LYS A 139 2.56 7.99 0.56
C LYS A 139 2.84 7.70 2.03
N GLN A 140 3.38 6.53 2.34
CA GLN A 140 3.80 6.20 3.71
C GLN A 140 4.90 7.15 4.18
N VAL A 141 5.94 7.33 3.36
CA VAL A 141 7.08 8.18 3.67
C VAL A 141 6.69 9.65 3.73
N GLU A 142 5.94 10.15 2.74
CA GLU A 142 5.40 11.52 2.71
C GLU A 142 4.66 11.85 4.01
N THR A 143 3.73 10.98 4.42
CA THR A 143 2.94 11.20 5.63
C THR A 143 3.81 11.20 6.89
N LEU A 144 4.77 10.29 6.99
CA LEU A 144 5.69 10.22 8.11
C LEU A 144 6.58 11.46 8.21
N VAL A 145 7.22 11.85 7.10
CA VAL A 145 8.14 13.00 7.07
C VAL A 145 7.40 14.31 7.33
N SER A 146 6.24 14.51 6.69
CA SER A 146 5.40 15.67 6.93
C SER A 146 5.06 15.81 8.42
N PHE A 147 4.61 14.74 9.07
CA PHE A 147 4.31 14.76 10.50
C PHE A 147 5.54 15.11 11.34
N VAL A 148 6.67 14.45 11.09
CA VAL A 148 7.89 14.64 11.91
C VAL A 148 8.51 16.03 11.70
N VAL A 149 8.52 16.53 10.46
CA VAL A 149 9.08 17.84 10.15
C VAL A 149 8.13 18.97 10.54
N ASP A 150 6.86 18.89 10.11
CA ASP A 150 5.92 20.02 10.22
C ASP A 150 5.29 20.07 11.61
N ALA A 151 4.93 18.92 12.22
CA ALA A 151 4.29 18.89 13.52
C ALA A 151 5.28 18.82 14.70
N LEU A 152 6.39 18.07 14.56
CA LEU A 152 7.37 17.90 15.61
C LEU A 152 8.60 18.82 15.47
N GLY A 153 8.77 19.52 14.36
CA GLY A 153 9.85 20.48 14.12
C GLY A 153 11.24 19.82 13.92
N VAL A 154 11.32 18.51 13.72
CA VAL A 154 12.60 17.81 13.54
C VAL A 154 13.17 18.11 12.17
N LYS A 155 14.44 18.53 12.10
CA LYS A 155 15.11 18.94 10.85
C LYS A 155 16.30 18.06 10.48
N LYS A 156 16.85 17.25 11.40
CA LYS A 156 18.02 16.41 11.15
C LYS A 156 17.66 14.95 11.32
N PHE A 157 18.02 14.14 10.35
CA PHE A 157 17.66 12.73 10.28
C PHE A 157 18.88 11.86 10.04
N ALA A 158 18.91 10.69 10.67
CA ALA A 158 19.79 9.60 10.31
C ALA A 158 18.95 8.41 9.82
N ILE A 159 19.43 7.71 8.80
CA ILE A 159 18.71 6.60 8.18
C ILE A 159 19.50 5.31 8.39
N LEU A 160 18.85 4.31 8.99
CA LEU A 160 19.33 2.94 9.07
C LEU A 160 18.36 2.05 8.27
N TYR A 161 18.86 1.37 7.24
CA TYR A 161 18.00 0.61 6.33
C TYR A 161 18.57 -0.78 6.02
N PRO A 162 17.73 -1.80 5.75
CA PRO A 162 18.19 -3.12 5.33
C PRO A 162 18.80 -3.05 3.92
N ASP A 163 19.95 -3.73 3.72
CA ASP A 163 20.64 -3.79 2.43
C ASP A 163 19.93 -4.76 1.47
N GLU A 164 18.76 -4.32 1.01
CA GLU A 164 17.90 -5.00 0.05
C GLU A 164 17.04 -3.98 -0.72
N LYS A 165 16.37 -4.45 -1.78
CA LYS A 165 15.54 -3.58 -2.64
C LYS A 165 14.49 -2.78 -1.86
N TYR A 166 13.86 -3.39 -0.86
CA TYR A 166 12.89 -2.71 0.00
C TYR A 166 13.55 -1.55 0.75
N GLY A 167 14.67 -1.82 1.44
CA GLY A 167 15.39 -0.82 2.21
C GLY A 167 15.88 0.34 1.36
N THR A 168 16.52 0.05 0.23
CA THR A 168 17.00 1.08 -0.70
C THR A 168 15.87 1.94 -1.25
N THR A 169 14.72 1.34 -1.58
CA THR A 169 13.54 2.09 -2.06
C THR A 169 13.03 3.06 -1.02
N PHE A 170 12.84 2.61 0.23
CA PHE A 170 12.35 3.46 1.30
C PHE A 170 13.36 4.52 1.73
N MET A 171 14.66 4.19 1.74
CA MET A 171 15.75 5.12 2.04
C MET A 171 15.75 6.30 1.06
N ASN A 172 15.69 6.01 -0.25
CA ASN A 172 15.66 7.06 -1.27
C ASN A 172 14.40 7.95 -1.14
N LEU A 173 13.22 7.34 -1.02
CA LEU A 173 11.97 8.08 -0.83
C LEU A 173 12.02 8.96 0.43
N PHE A 174 12.56 8.44 1.53
CA PHE A 174 12.67 9.18 2.78
C PHE A 174 13.64 10.36 2.64
N TRP A 175 14.80 10.14 2.02
CA TRP A 175 15.78 11.19 1.74
C TRP A 175 15.15 12.33 0.93
N ASP A 176 14.51 12.00 -0.19
CA ASP A 176 13.88 12.99 -1.06
C ASP A 176 12.80 13.80 -0.32
N GLN A 177 11.96 13.14 0.48
CA GLN A 177 10.93 13.81 1.26
C GLN A 177 11.51 14.70 2.37
N VAL A 178 12.56 14.25 3.07
CA VAL A 178 13.26 15.08 4.08
C VAL A 178 13.79 16.36 3.45
N ILE A 179 14.44 16.28 2.31
CA ILE A 179 14.95 17.46 1.59
C ILE A 179 13.81 18.36 1.12
N ALA A 180 12.73 17.79 0.56
CA ALA A 180 11.56 18.54 0.10
C ALA A 180 10.87 19.34 1.22
N HIS A 181 10.90 18.83 2.47
CA HIS A 181 10.38 19.50 3.66
C HIS A 181 11.42 20.39 4.38
N GLY A 182 12.57 20.65 3.77
CA GLY A 182 13.61 21.54 4.34
C GLY A 182 14.37 20.95 5.53
N GLY A 183 14.37 19.62 5.67
CA GLY A 183 15.23 18.87 6.58
C GLY A 183 16.58 18.52 5.96
N SER A 184 17.42 17.81 6.69
CA SER A 184 18.72 17.30 6.25
C SER A 184 18.96 15.87 6.74
N VAL A 185 19.54 15.05 5.88
CA VAL A 185 20.01 13.71 6.25
C VAL A 185 21.48 13.82 6.63
N VAL A 186 21.80 13.55 7.90
CA VAL A 186 23.14 13.71 8.47
C VAL A 186 23.94 12.41 8.57
N GLY A 187 23.29 11.26 8.33
CA GLY A 187 23.95 9.97 8.31
C GLY A 187 23.08 8.92 7.65
N VAL A 188 23.71 8.00 6.93
CA VAL A 188 23.03 6.88 6.27
C VAL A 188 23.91 5.65 6.39
N GLU A 189 23.35 4.57 6.93
CA GLU A 189 24.01 3.27 7.02
C GLU A 189 23.06 2.15 6.66
N SER A 190 23.59 1.15 5.98
CA SER A 190 22.83 -0.08 5.70
C SER A 190 23.21 -1.18 6.72
N TYR A 191 22.32 -2.14 6.87
CA TYR A 191 22.58 -3.36 7.62
C TYR A 191 22.15 -4.58 6.84
N ASN A 192 22.82 -5.71 7.08
CA ASN A 192 22.43 -6.99 6.50
C ASN A 192 21.12 -7.46 7.16
N PRO A 193 20.01 -7.69 6.39
CA PRO A 193 18.72 -8.06 6.95
C PRO A 193 18.69 -9.41 7.69
N THR A 194 19.73 -10.24 7.51
CA THR A 194 19.87 -11.51 8.24
C THR A 194 20.57 -11.37 9.59
N HIS A 195 21.18 -10.21 9.87
CA HIS A 195 21.85 -9.95 11.14
C HIS A 195 20.87 -9.45 12.20
N THR A 196 21.10 -9.85 13.44
CA THR A 196 20.35 -9.39 14.61
C THR A 196 21.12 -8.39 15.47
N ASP A 197 22.41 -8.18 15.17
CA ASP A 197 23.26 -7.18 15.82
C ASP A 197 23.42 -5.95 14.92
N PHE A 198 23.01 -4.80 15.42
CA PHE A 198 23.07 -3.50 14.75
C PHE A 198 24.13 -2.58 15.34
N ALA A 199 25.01 -3.08 16.24
CA ALA A 199 25.99 -2.25 16.94
C ALA A 199 26.92 -1.49 15.98
N ASP A 200 27.46 -2.16 14.97
CA ASP A 200 28.39 -1.54 14.02
C ASP A 200 27.74 -0.48 13.12
N PRO A 201 26.60 -0.74 12.46
CA PRO A 201 25.89 0.30 11.71
C PRO A 201 25.50 1.50 12.58
N ILE A 202 25.02 1.26 13.80
CA ILE A 202 24.67 2.34 14.72
C ILE A 202 25.91 3.17 15.11
N LYS A 203 27.03 2.51 15.47
CA LYS A 203 28.28 3.22 15.78
C LYS A 203 28.77 4.08 14.61
N LYS A 204 28.61 3.62 13.36
CA LYS A 204 28.93 4.40 12.16
C LYS A 204 28.05 5.63 12.05
N LEU A 205 26.72 5.47 12.20
CA LEU A 205 25.77 6.57 12.15
C LEU A 205 26.07 7.69 13.16
N VAL A 206 26.49 7.32 14.35
CA VAL A 206 26.80 8.29 15.43
C VAL A 206 28.28 8.68 15.51
N GLY A 207 29.10 8.26 14.54
CA GLY A 207 30.53 8.62 14.47
C GLY A 207 31.42 7.92 15.48
N LEU A 208 30.97 6.87 16.15
CA LEU A 208 31.74 6.13 17.18
C LEU A 208 32.46 4.88 16.64
N TYR A 209 32.32 4.58 15.37
CA TYR A 209 32.92 3.38 14.76
C TYR A 209 34.41 3.56 14.48
N TYR A 210 34.78 4.73 13.98
CA TYR A 210 36.16 5.05 13.67
C TYR A 210 36.83 5.77 14.84
N LYS A 211 38.08 5.41 15.11
CA LYS A 211 38.85 6.14 16.10
C LYS A 211 39.03 7.59 15.63
N VAL A 212 38.70 8.54 16.49
CA VAL A 212 38.98 9.95 16.25
C VAL A 212 40.50 10.14 16.21
N PRO A 213 41.10 10.69 15.14
CA PRO A 213 42.51 11.06 15.11
C PRO A 213 42.88 11.94 16.30
N GLU A 214 44.10 11.78 16.83
CA GLU A 214 44.52 12.49 18.05
C GLU A 214 44.47 14.02 17.92
N ASP A 215 44.76 14.52 16.74
CA ASP A 215 44.72 15.96 16.38
C ASP A 215 43.29 16.54 16.31
N LEU A 216 42.28 15.67 16.23
CA LEU A 216 40.83 16.05 16.22
C LEU A 216 40.15 15.78 17.57
N LYS A 217 40.84 15.25 18.54
CA LYS A 217 40.28 15.07 19.89
C LYS A 217 40.10 16.42 20.56
N ILE A 218 38.85 16.83 20.71
CA ILE A 218 38.51 18.03 21.51
C ILE A 218 38.71 17.65 22.99
N PRO A 219 39.64 18.32 23.72
CA PRO A 219 40.03 17.94 25.09
C PRO A 219 38.88 17.94 26.11
N ASP A 220 37.77 18.53 25.80
CA ASP A 220 36.70 18.87 26.76
C ASP A 220 35.52 17.90 26.81
N LEU A 221 35.42 16.91 25.92
CA LEU A 221 34.30 15.96 25.93
C LEU A 221 34.43 14.89 27.03
N ALA A 222 35.63 14.61 27.51
CA ALA A 222 35.84 13.67 28.61
C ALA A 222 35.35 14.21 29.97
N ASN A 223 35.24 15.53 30.12
CA ASN A 223 34.81 16.19 31.37
C ASN A 223 33.32 16.48 31.44
N ARG A 224 32.54 16.34 30.34
CA ARG A 224 31.10 16.58 30.35
C ARG A 224 30.27 15.43 30.93
N GLN A 225 30.85 14.28 31.21
CA GLN A 225 30.11 13.14 31.78
C GLN A 225 29.74 13.29 33.27
N HIS A 226 30.11 14.37 33.94
CA HIS A 226 29.84 14.56 35.37
C HIS A 226 29.08 15.83 35.77
N HIS A 227 28.61 16.63 34.84
CA HIS A 227 27.67 17.70 35.20
C HIS A 227 26.25 17.16 35.16
N ARG A 228 25.78 16.57 36.27
CA ARG A 228 24.38 16.49 36.61
C ARG A 228 23.82 17.89 36.76
N SER A 229 22.66 18.17 36.20
CA SER A 229 21.96 19.41 36.52
C SER A 229 21.75 19.49 38.04
N PRO A 230 21.67 20.67 38.63
CA PRO A 230 21.38 20.85 40.05
C PRO A 230 20.10 20.13 40.52
N ASP A 231 19.18 19.82 39.58
CA ASP A 231 17.88 19.25 39.84
C ASP A 231 17.81 17.73 39.65
N GLY A 232 18.94 17.05 39.39
CA GLY A 232 19.04 15.58 39.39
C GLY A 232 18.32 14.86 38.26
N VAL A 233 17.85 15.54 37.20
CA VAL A 233 17.15 14.97 36.08
C VAL A 233 18.13 14.57 34.98
N PRO A 234 18.21 13.28 34.56
CA PRO A 234 19.07 12.87 33.42
C PRO A 234 18.43 13.36 32.12
N TRP A 235 19.31 13.83 31.22
CA TRP A 235 18.96 14.13 29.82
C TRP A 235 18.73 12.87 29.02
#